data_ae5fbbc18144cee4a3e890e71e26147a
#
_entry.id   ae5fbbc18144cee4a3e890e71e26147a
#
_cell.length_a   1.000
_cell.length_b   1.000
_cell.length_c   1.000
_cell.angle_alpha   90.00
_cell.angle_beta   90.00
_cell.angle_gamma   90.00
#
_symmetry.space_group_name_H-M   'P 1'
#
loop_
_entity.id
_entity.type
_entity.pdbx_description
1 polymer ?
#
loop_
_entity_poly.entity_id
_entity_poly.type
_entity_poly.pdbx_seq_one_letter_code
_entity_poly.pdbx_strand_id
1 'polypeptide(L)'
;LVLHGQTPVKARAALVADFSRDDGPPFFVLSLKAGGTGLNLTAASHVVHFDRWWNPAVENQATDRAFRIGQKKNVLVHKFVSRGTVEEKVDALIAQKSGLSDEILAGGGEAILTEMKSDELLRLVSLDLTSALDEGG
;
A
#
# COMPACT_ATOMS: atom_id res chain seq x y z
N LEU A 1 -5.33 10.04 -13.81
CA LEU A 1 -5.91 10.91 -12.77
C LEU A 1 -5.04 10.88 -11.53
N VAL A 2 -5.07 11.97 -10.73
CA VAL A 2 -4.34 12.05 -9.46
C VAL A 2 -5.25 12.58 -8.37
N LEU A 3 -5.26 11.88 -7.21
CA LEU A 3 -5.98 12.32 -6.01
C LEU A 3 -5.02 12.29 -4.82
N HIS A 4 -4.87 13.42 -4.15
CA HIS A 4 -4.01 13.59 -2.97
C HIS A 4 -4.74 14.35 -1.85
N GLY A 5 -4.08 14.55 -0.71
CA GLY A 5 -4.71 15.15 0.49
C GLY A 5 -5.32 16.53 0.28
N GLN A 6 -4.78 17.31 -0.64
CA GLN A 6 -5.26 18.64 -0.96
C GLN A 6 -6.39 18.66 -2.02
N THR A 7 -6.73 17.48 -2.61
CA THR A 7 -7.83 17.40 -3.58
C THR A 7 -9.16 17.70 -2.89
N PRO A 8 -9.90 18.74 -3.33
CA PRO A 8 -11.17 19.12 -2.72
C PRO A 8 -12.17 17.96 -2.72
N VAL A 9 -12.95 17.81 -1.65
CA VAL A 9 -13.89 16.68 -1.49
C VAL A 9 -14.87 16.61 -2.67
N LYS A 10 -15.37 17.77 -3.14
CA LYS A 10 -16.30 17.83 -4.29
C LYS A 10 -15.66 17.31 -5.59
N ALA A 11 -14.35 17.51 -5.79
CA ALA A 11 -13.66 17.06 -6.99
C ALA A 11 -13.42 15.54 -6.98
N ARG A 12 -13.35 14.90 -5.80
CA ARG A 12 -13.08 13.48 -5.68
C ARG A 12 -14.12 12.61 -6.36
N ALA A 13 -15.40 12.95 -6.22
CA ALA A 13 -16.51 12.23 -6.86
C ALA A 13 -16.42 12.30 -8.40
N ALA A 14 -16.08 13.47 -8.94
CA ALA A 14 -15.91 13.65 -10.38
C ALA A 14 -14.73 12.81 -10.92
N LEU A 15 -13.59 12.80 -10.20
CA LEU A 15 -12.42 11.97 -10.58
C LEU A 15 -12.75 10.48 -10.59
N VAL A 16 -13.55 10.01 -9.62
CA VAL A 16 -14.00 8.60 -9.56
C VAL A 16 -14.95 8.30 -10.72
N ALA A 17 -15.86 9.20 -11.02
CA ALA A 17 -16.79 9.05 -12.15
C ALA A 17 -16.04 8.99 -13.48
N ASP A 18 -15.07 9.88 -13.70
CA ASP A 18 -14.23 9.87 -14.90
C ASP A 18 -13.43 8.58 -15.06
N PHE A 19 -12.83 8.08 -13.97
CA PHE A 19 -12.09 6.82 -13.97
C PHE A 19 -12.99 5.62 -14.29
N SER A 20 -14.26 5.69 -13.93
CA SER A 20 -15.21 4.58 -14.09
C SER A 20 -15.84 4.50 -15.50
N ARG A 21 -15.54 5.44 -16.38
CA ARG A 21 -16.02 5.42 -17.76
C ARG A 21 -15.24 4.38 -18.58
N ASP A 22 -15.88 3.79 -19.59
CA ASP A 22 -15.25 2.82 -20.52
C ASP A 22 -14.10 3.45 -21.32
N ASP A 23 -14.22 4.76 -21.63
CA ASP A 23 -13.21 5.56 -22.31
C ASP A 23 -12.38 6.41 -21.31
N GLY A 24 -12.45 6.08 -20.04
CA GLY A 24 -11.80 6.81 -18.95
C GLY A 24 -10.27 6.65 -18.95
N PRO A 25 -9.58 7.46 -18.12
CA PRO A 25 -8.13 7.38 -17.99
C PRO A 25 -7.67 6.01 -17.51
N PRO A 26 -6.56 5.47 -18.07
CA PRO A 26 -6.08 4.11 -17.73
C PRO A 26 -5.50 3.99 -16.32
N PHE A 27 -5.13 5.11 -15.67
CA PHE A 27 -4.53 5.09 -14.34
C PHE A 27 -5.22 6.07 -13.40
N PHE A 28 -5.30 5.65 -12.13
CA PHE A 28 -5.69 6.52 -11.04
C PHE A 28 -4.65 6.46 -9.92
N VAL A 29 -3.87 7.52 -9.76
CA VAL A 29 -2.85 7.64 -8.72
C VAL A 29 -3.48 8.21 -7.46
N LEU A 30 -3.27 7.52 -6.34
CA LEU A 30 -3.83 7.88 -5.04
C LEU A 30 -2.72 7.97 -4.00
N SER A 31 -2.69 9.04 -3.22
CA SER A 31 -1.91 8.96 -1.98
C SER A 31 -2.67 8.10 -0.96
N LEU A 32 -1.97 7.21 -0.27
CA LEU A 32 -2.57 6.28 0.70
C LEU A 32 -3.47 6.99 1.73
N LYS A 33 -3.00 8.12 2.26
CA LYS A 33 -3.73 8.93 3.26
C LYS A 33 -4.89 9.75 2.67
N ALA A 34 -4.80 10.15 1.40
CA ALA A 34 -5.81 11.04 0.79
C ALA A 34 -7.07 10.33 0.39
N GLY A 35 -6.96 9.06 0.18
CA GLY A 35 -8.09 8.27 -0.25
C GLY A 35 -9.20 8.13 0.77
N GLY A 36 -9.21 8.78 1.92
CA GLY A 36 -10.27 8.81 2.91
C GLY A 36 -11.31 7.66 2.85
N THR A 37 -12.25 7.64 3.69
CA THR A 37 -13.34 6.67 3.65
C THR A 37 -14.26 6.91 2.44
N GLY A 38 -14.57 5.87 1.67
CA GLY A 38 -15.74 5.89 0.79
C GLY A 38 -15.48 5.95 -0.71
N LEU A 39 -14.24 6.01 -1.20
CA LEU A 39 -13.99 5.90 -2.64
C LEU A 39 -14.34 4.50 -3.14
N ASN A 40 -15.05 4.43 -4.26
CA ASN A 40 -15.39 3.19 -4.94
C ASN A 40 -14.67 3.16 -6.30
N LEU A 41 -13.68 2.28 -6.44
CA LEU A 41 -12.82 2.17 -7.61
C LEU A 41 -12.97 0.80 -8.29
N THR A 42 -14.19 0.28 -8.34
CA THR A 42 -14.51 -1.04 -8.93
C THR A 42 -14.25 -1.13 -10.44
N ALA A 43 -13.93 -0.04 -11.12
CA ALA A 43 -13.42 -0.08 -12.49
C ALA A 43 -11.99 -0.65 -12.57
N ALA A 44 -11.20 -0.55 -11.47
CA ALA A 44 -9.84 -1.05 -11.43
C ALA A 44 -9.81 -2.58 -11.37
N SER A 45 -8.96 -3.18 -12.20
CA SER A 45 -8.60 -4.59 -12.16
C SER A 45 -7.19 -4.84 -11.62
N HIS A 46 -6.42 -3.78 -11.42
CA HIS A 46 -5.08 -3.82 -10.85
C HIS A 46 -4.95 -2.76 -9.76
N VAL A 47 -4.31 -3.13 -8.67
CA VAL A 47 -3.87 -2.22 -7.60
C VAL A 47 -2.36 -2.33 -7.50
N VAL A 48 -1.67 -1.21 -7.54
CA VAL A 48 -0.21 -1.16 -7.41
C VAL A 48 0.13 -0.36 -6.16
N HIS A 49 0.70 -1.02 -5.17
CA HIS A 49 1.34 -0.38 -4.02
C HIS A 49 2.77 -0.06 -4.42
N PHE A 50 3.01 1.21 -4.75
CA PHE A 50 4.31 1.68 -5.22
C PHE A 50 5.30 1.81 -4.06
N ASP A 51 4.82 2.34 -2.92
CA ASP A 51 5.56 2.40 -1.66
C ASP A 51 4.93 1.42 -0.66
N ARG A 52 5.77 0.73 0.12
CA ARG A 52 5.31 -0.10 1.23
C ARG A 52 4.98 0.76 2.44
N TRP A 53 3.90 0.44 3.10
CA TRP A 53 3.51 1.09 4.34
C TRP A 53 3.69 0.15 5.53
N TRP A 54 4.20 0.69 6.64
CA TRP A 54 4.48 -0.06 7.87
C TRP A 54 3.25 -0.78 8.44
N ASN A 55 2.07 -0.20 8.25
CA ASN A 55 0.81 -0.76 8.70
C ASN A 55 0.09 -1.44 7.53
N PRO A 56 0.04 -2.78 7.48
CA PRO A 56 -0.63 -3.52 6.42
C PRO A 56 -2.13 -3.21 6.34
N ALA A 57 -2.78 -2.80 7.43
CA ALA A 57 -4.19 -2.42 7.41
C ALA A 57 -4.46 -1.21 6.50
N VAL A 58 -3.51 -0.28 6.38
CA VAL A 58 -3.61 0.87 5.48
C VAL A 58 -3.52 0.43 4.01
N GLU A 59 -2.62 -0.51 3.68
CA GLU A 59 -2.51 -1.09 2.35
C GLU A 59 -3.78 -1.87 1.99
N ASN A 60 -4.28 -2.70 2.91
CA ASN A 60 -5.51 -3.46 2.74
C ASN A 60 -6.70 -2.53 2.51
N GLN A 61 -6.84 -1.46 3.31
CA GLN A 61 -7.88 -0.45 3.11
C GLN A 61 -7.80 0.21 1.72
N ALA A 62 -6.60 0.45 1.19
CA ALA A 62 -6.43 0.98 -0.15
C ALA A 62 -6.85 -0.04 -1.22
N THR A 63 -6.52 -1.32 -1.04
CA THR A 63 -6.92 -2.42 -1.91
C THR A 63 -8.44 -2.61 -1.91
N ASP A 64 -9.10 -2.52 -0.76
CA ASP A 64 -10.55 -2.69 -0.60
C ASP A 64 -11.38 -1.66 -1.37
N ARG A 65 -10.78 -0.59 -1.86
CA ARG A 65 -11.46 0.37 -2.74
C ARG A 65 -11.72 -0.17 -4.12
N ALA A 66 -10.81 -1.00 -4.63
CA ALA A 66 -10.97 -1.72 -5.88
C ALA A 66 -11.74 -3.04 -5.64
N PHE A 67 -11.48 -3.71 -4.51
CA PHE A 67 -12.13 -4.96 -4.13
C PHE A 67 -13.36 -4.70 -3.25
N ARG A 68 -14.43 -4.20 -3.85
CA ARG A 68 -15.66 -3.80 -3.15
C ARG A 68 -16.89 -4.39 -3.80
N ILE A 69 -18.02 -4.34 -3.08
CA ILE A 69 -19.33 -4.74 -3.62
C ILE A 69 -19.59 -4.01 -4.94
N GLY A 70 -19.85 -4.78 -6.00
CA GLY A 70 -20.01 -4.28 -7.37
C GLY A 70 -18.79 -4.57 -8.27
N GLN A 71 -17.68 -5.06 -7.73
CA GLN A 71 -16.55 -5.54 -8.52
C GLN A 71 -16.94 -6.83 -9.28
N LYS A 72 -16.78 -6.82 -10.61
CA LYS A 72 -17.10 -7.95 -11.50
C LYS A 72 -15.85 -8.64 -12.05
N LYS A 73 -14.67 -8.09 -11.81
CA LYS A 73 -13.39 -8.57 -12.32
C LYS A 73 -12.52 -9.05 -11.17
N ASN A 74 -11.61 -9.98 -11.45
CA ASN A 74 -10.54 -10.28 -10.51
C ASN A 74 -9.65 -9.05 -10.35
N VAL A 75 -9.28 -8.73 -9.12
CA VAL A 75 -8.36 -7.64 -8.81
C VAL A 75 -7.00 -8.24 -8.51
N LEU A 76 -6.00 -7.86 -9.30
CA LEU A 76 -4.61 -8.22 -9.08
C LEU A 76 -3.94 -7.14 -8.24
N VAL A 77 -3.29 -7.54 -7.15
CA VAL A 77 -2.57 -6.62 -6.26
C VAL A 77 -1.08 -6.81 -6.44
N HIS A 78 -0.40 -5.75 -6.82
CA HIS A 78 1.06 -5.69 -7.00
C HIS A 78 1.65 -4.88 -5.86
N LYS A 79 2.66 -5.43 -5.20
CA LYS A 79 3.42 -4.74 -4.14
C LYS A 79 4.86 -4.63 -4.59
N PHE A 80 5.33 -3.41 -4.79
CA PHE A 80 6.73 -3.18 -5.12
C PHE A 80 7.53 -3.12 -3.83
N VAL A 81 8.69 -3.75 -3.86
CA VAL A 81 9.63 -3.80 -2.74
C VAL A 81 11.02 -3.53 -3.31
N SER A 82 11.65 -2.45 -2.85
CA SER A 82 13.00 -2.12 -3.27
C SER A 82 14.00 -3.00 -2.50
N ARG A 83 14.82 -3.75 -3.22
CA ARG A 83 15.83 -4.65 -2.63
C ARG A 83 16.93 -3.87 -1.91
N GLY A 84 17.46 -4.45 -0.83
CA GLY A 84 18.51 -3.84 -0.01
C GLY A 84 18.04 -2.64 0.79
N THR A 85 16.76 -2.34 0.81
CA THR A 85 16.19 -1.18 1.51
C THR A 85 15.38 -1.59 2.74
N VAL A 86 14.94 -0.57 3.48
CA VAL A 86 14.02 -0.74 4.60
C VAL A 86 12.70 -1.40 4.19
N GLU A 87 12.25 -1.22 2.94
CA GLU A 87 11.00 -1.82 2.46
C GLU A 87 11.05 -3.34 2.46
N GLU A 88 12.17 -3.94 2.04
CA GLU A 88 12.35 -5.39 2.07
C GLU A 88 12.29 -5.94 3.50
N LYS A 89 12.92 -5.23 4.44
CA LYS A 89 12.91 -5.61 5.86
C LYS A 89 11.52 -5.46 6.48
N VAL A 90 10.79 -4.41 6.10
CA VAL A 90 9.39 -4.21 6.50
C VAL A 90 8.51 -5.33 5.97
N ASP A 91 8.68 -5.71 4.70
CA ASP A 91 7.92 -6.79 4.09
C ASP A 91 8.16 -8.13 4.81
N ALA A 92 9.42 -8.44 5.12
CA ALA A 92 9.78 -9.63 5.89
C ALA A 92 9.16 -9.62 7.31
N LEU A 93 9.18 -8.47 8.00
CA LEU A 93 8.55 -8.33 9.32
C LEU A 93 7.03 -8.53 9.26
N ILE A 94 6.37 -7.96 8.27
CA ILE A 94 4.93 -8.13 8.06
C ILE A 94 4.62 -9.60 7.78
N ALA A 95 5.41 -10.27 6.94
CA ALA A 95 5.25 -11.68 6.61
C ALA A 95 5.42 -12.59 7.83
N GLN A 96 6.42 -12.34 8.67
CA GLN A 96 6.62 -13.08 9.93
C GLN A 96 5.45 -12.96 10.90
N LYS A 97 4.84 -11.76 10.96
CA LYS A 97 3.76 -11.47 11.91
C LYS A 97 2.37 -11.80 11.38
N SER A 98 2.18 -11.95 10.08
CA SER A 98 0.90 -12.40 9.50
C SER A 98 0.52 -13.84 9.91
N GLY A 99 1.45 -14.60 10.50
CA GLY A 99 1.17 -15.89 11.16
C GLY A 99 0.75 -15.78 12.63
N LEU A 100 0.81 -14.59 13.23
CA LEU A 100 0.36 -14.28 14.59
C LEU A 100 -0.94 -13.49 14.50
N SER A 101 -1.94 -13.91 15.27
CA SER A 101 -3.33 -13.46 15.24
C SER A 101 -3.58 -12.00 14.78
N ASP A 102 -4.68 -11.81 14.03
CA ASP A 102 -5.18 -10.53 13.50
C ASP A 102 -5.27 -9.38 14.53
N GLU A 103 -5.32 -9.67 15.82
CA GLU A 103 -5.31 -8.69 16.93
C GLU A 103 -3.99 -7.89 17.01
N ILE A 104 -2.85 -8.50 16.69
CA ILE A 104 -1.54 -7.82 16.71
C ILE A 104 -1.40 -6.90 15.48
N LEU A 105 -2.05 -7.27 14.37
CA LEU A 105 -2.08 -6.45 13.15
C LEU A 105 -2.98 -5.21 13.32
N ALA A 106 -4.01 -5.29 14.17
CA ALA A 106 -4.89 -4.16 14.48
C ALA A 106 -4.18 -3.02 15.25
N GLY A 107 -3.13 -3.35 16.01
CA GLY A 107 -2.28 -2.35 16.72
C GLY A 107 -1.38 -1.51 15.80
N GLY A 108 -1.27 -1.91 14.54
CA GLY A 108 -0.50 -1.18 13.51
C GLY A 108 1.01 -1.37 13.61
N GLY A 109 1.69 -1.14 12.47
CA GLY A 109 3.16 -1.20 12.38
C GLY A 109 3.88 -0.21 13.30
N GLU A 110 3.21 0.84 13.76
CA GLU A 110 3.73 1.80 14.73
C GLU A 110 3.98 1.15 16.10
N ALA A 111 3.12 0.24 16.56
CA ALA A 111 3.32 -0.51 17.80
C ALA A 111 4.56 -1.42 17.70
N ILE A 112 4.82 -2.00 16.53
CA ILE A 112 5.99 -2.86 16.30
C ILE A 112 7.28 -2.05 16.44
N LEU A 113 7.32 -0.84 15.88
CA LEU A 113 8.49 0.03 15.94
C LEU A 113 8.78 0.57 17.35
N THR A 114 7.73 0.84 18.13
CA THR A 114 7.89 1.33 19.51
C THR A 114 8.39 0.26 20.47
N GLU A 115 8.17 -1.03 20.17
CA GLU A 115 8.67 -2.15 20.97
C GLU A 115 10.09 -2.58 20.60
N MET A 116 10.62 -2.15 19.44
CA MET A 116 11.96 -2.51 18.98
C MET A 116 13.05 -1.77 19.78
N LYS A 117 14.14 -2.48 20.07
CA LYS A 117 15.34 -1.88 20.66
C LYS A 117 16.07 -1.02 19.63
N SER A 118 16.87 -0.07 20.12
CA SER A 118 17.59 0.89 19.25
C SER A 118 18.53 0.22 18.24
N ASP A 119 19.17 -0.88 18.61
CA ASP A 119 20.03 -1.66 17.72
C ASP A 119 19.24 -2.43 16.65
N GLU A 120 18.04 -2.88 16.96
CA GLU A 120 17.13 -3.50 15.99
C GLU A 120 16.62 -2.47 14.99
N LEU A 121 16.26 -1.26 15.47
CA LEU A 121 15.86 -0.14 14.61
C LEU A 121 17.00 0.29 13.67
N LEU A 122 18.25 0.36 14.19
CA LEU A 122 19.41 0.68 13.35
C LEU A 122 19.65 -0.37 12.27
N ARG A 123 19.52 -1.65 12.58
CA ARG A 123 19.61 -2.74 11.58
C ARG A 123 18.49 -2.65 10.55
N LEU A 124 17.29 -2.26 10.98
CA LEU A 124 16.13 -2.12 10.09
C LEU A 124 16.35 -1.02 9.05
N VAL A 125 16.86 0.15 9.45
CA VAL A 125 17.06 1.30 8.55
C VAL A 125 18.39 1.25 7.78
N SER A 126 19.35 0.37 8.17
CA SER A 126 20.61 0.22 7.43
C SER A 126 20.36 -0.34 6.04
N LEU A 127 21.00 0.25 5.03
CA LEU A 127 20.97 -0.27 3.67
C LEU A 127 21.83 -1.54 3.58
N ASP A 128 21.32 -2.55 2.91
CA ASP A 128 22.07 -3.73 2.53
C ASP A 128 22.47 -3.66 1.06
N LEU A 129 23.60 -3.00 0.83
CA LEU A 129 24.13 -2.80 -0.53
C LEU A 129 24.59 -4.11 -1.19
N THR A 130 24.92 -5.14 -0.40
CA THR A 130 25.33 -6.43 -0.94
C THR A 130 24.17 -7.17 -1.57
N SER A 131 23.02 -7.20 -0.92
CA SER A 131 21.82 -7.83 -1.48
C SER A 131 21.25 -7.07 -2.69
N ALA A 132 21.51 -5.77 -2.79
CA ALA A 132 21.07 -4.95 -3.92
C ALA A 132 21.95 -5.14 -5.18
N LEU A 133 23.20 -5.58 -5.02
CA LEU A 133 24.18 -5.71 -6.11
C LEU A 133 24.32 -7.15 -6.66
N ASP A 134 23.80 -8.15 -5.97
CA ASP A 134 24.07 -9.58 -6.25
C ASP A 134 23.33 -10.15 -7.48
N GLU A 135 22.62 -9.37 -8.27
CA GLU A 135 21.95 -9.82 -9.50
C GLU A 135 22.30 -8.98 -10.75
N GLY A 136 23.51 -8.43 -10.81
CA GLY A 136 24.04 -7.76 -12.01
C GLY A 136 24.98 -8.64 -12.84
N GLY A 137 24.93 -9.95 -12.69
CA GLY A 137 25.74 -10.93 -13.41
C GLY A 137 24.89 -11.83 -14.31
#